data_4aa8eefa6efbc312daf54c388913825d
#
_entry.id   4aa8eefa6efbc312daf54c388913825d
#
_cell.length_a   1.000
_cell.length_b   1.000
_cell.length_c   1.000
_cell.angle_alpha   90.00
_cell.angle_beta   90.00
_cell.angle_gamma   90.00
#
_symmetry.space_group_name_H-M   'P 1'
#
loop_
_entity.id
_entity.type
_entity.pdbx_description
1 polymer ?
#
loop_
_entity_poly.entity_id
_entity_poly.type
_entity_poly.pdbx_seq_one_letter_code
_entity_poly.pdbx_strand_id
1 'polypeptide(L)'
;MNRIEIKDIYMNYHTLAAETVALKDISFTVEGGEFVSIVGPSGCGKSTLLNIISGLIKPSSGEILIDGQVQEGYSNKIGYMFQKDQLFEWLTVLENVSIGLKIKKMMNVDSKNKIERLLKNYNLWEFKDHYPRQLSGGMRQRVALIRTLALDPEVLLLDEPFSALDYQTRLNVSDEIYEIIKSEGKTAIMVTHDISEAVSMSSRVIVLSKRPAIIKKIINIEFNCDNLTPLKCREHNKFRIYFNDIWKEMDYGDNK
;
A
#
# COMPACT_ATOMS: atom_id res chain seq x y z
N MET A 1 5.61 16.11 10.80
CA MET A 1 6.56 16.43 9.70
C MET A 1 6.18 15.57 8.52
N ASN A 2 6.02 16.16 7.33
CA ASN A 2 5.64 15.41 6.14
C ASN A 2 6.72 14.37 5.81
N ARG A 3 6.32 13.09 5.66
CA ARG A 3 7.19 11.99 5.25
C ARG A 3 7.33 11.96 3.73
N ILE A 4 6.19 12.15 3.04
CA ILE A 4 6.15 12.22 1.59
C ILE A 4 5.36 13.46 1.17
N GLU A 5 5.87 14.16 0.18
CA GLU A 5 5.18 15.27 -0.48
C GLU A 5 5.10 14.95 -1.97
N ILE A 6 3.89 14.93 -2.49
CA ILE A 6 3.56 14.75 -3.90
C ILE A 6 3.16 16.12 -4.41
N LYS A 7 3.90 16.68 -5.39
CA LYS A 7 3.71 18.05 -5.88
C LYS A 7 3.48 18.08 -7.37
N ASP A 8 2.32 18.54 -7.76
CA ASP A 8 1.92 18.88 -9.14
C ASP A 8 2.23 17.75 -10.14
N ILE A 9 1.90 16.50 -9.76
CA ILE A 9 2.19 15.33 -10.59
C ILE A 9 1.26 15.28 -11.79
N TYR A 10 1.88 15.27 -12.97
CA TYR A 10 1.26 14.96 -14.26
C TYR A 10 1.89 13.70 -14.85
N MET A 11 1.09 12.87 -15.49
CA MET A 11 1.57 11.69 -16.20
C MET A 11 0.83 11.49 -17.51
N ASN A 12 1.57 11.58 -18.62
CA ASN A 12 1.10 11.33 -19.97
C ASN A 12 1.82 10.10 -20.53
N TYR A 13 1.06 9.17 -21.05
CA TYR A 13 1.59 8.05 -21.83
C TYR A 13 1.49 8.37 -23.33
N HIS A 14 2.62 8.26 -24.00
CA HIS A 14 2.69 8.44 -25.46
C HIS A 14 2.81 7.07 -26.11
N THR A 15 1.90 6.78 -27.02
CA THR A 15 1.97 5.62 -27.92
C THR A 15 2.06 6.11 -29.35
N LEU A 16 2.44 5.24 -30.29
CA LEU A 16 2.48 5.61 -31.71
C LEU A 16 1.13 6.09 -32.26
N ALA A 17 0.02 5.71 -31.62
CA ALA A 17 -1.34 5.99 -32.09
C ALA A 17 -2.05 7.11 -31.29
N ALA A 18 -1.64 7.39 -30.04
CA ALA A 18 -2.36 8.33 -29.18
C ALA A 18 -1.53 8.78 -27.97
N GLU A 19 -1.86 9.96 -27.47
CA GLU A 19 -1.44 10.44 -26.16
C GLU A 19 -2.57 10.20 -25.15
N THR A 20 -2.23 9.67 -23.98
CA THR A 20 -3.19 9.40 -22.91
C THR A 20 -2.73 10.06 -21.62
N VAL A 21 -3.47 11.09 -21.17
CA VAL A 21 -3.27 11.71 -19.87
C VAL A 21 -3.79 10.77 -18.80
N ALA A 22 -2.90 10.22 -17.99
CA ALA A 22 -3.26 9.31 -16.90
C ALA A 22 -3.53 10.05 -15.59
N LEU A 23 -2.63 10.98 -15.22
CA LEU A 23 -2.74 11.77 -14.00
C LEU A 23 -2.62 13.25 -14.36
N LYS A 24 -3.41 14.08 -13.68
CA LYS A 24 -3.41 15.53 -13.89
C LYS A 24 -3.46 16.24 -12.54
N ASP A 25 -2.45 17.04 -12.25
CA ASP A 25 -2.39 17.95 -11.08
C ASP A 25 -2.65 17.22 -9.74
N ILE A 26 -1.88 16.17 -9.48
CA ILE A 26 -1.99 15.40 -8.23
C ILE A 26 -1.01 15.98 -7.21
N SER A 27 -1.56 16.56 -6.13
CA SER A 27 -0.77 17.13 -5.04
C SER A 27 -1.38 16.73 -3.68
N PHE A 28 -0.59 16.10 -2.81
CA PHE A 28 -0.93 15.81 -1.42
C PHE A 28 0.32 15.47 -0.62
N THR A 29 0.18 15.41 0.69
CA THR A 29 1.26 15.04 1.62
C THR A 29 0.85 13.82 2.45
N VAL A 30 1.84 13.07 2.96
CA VAL A 30 1.64 11.98 3.92
C VAL A 30 2.58 12.17 5.09
N GLU A 31 2.04 12.14 6.30
CA GLU A 31 2.82 12.31 7.52
C GLU A 31 3.52 11.01 7.93
N GLY A 32 4.56 11.16 8.76
CA GLY A 32 5.25 9.99 9.33
C GLY A 32 4.31 9.18 10.22
N GLY A 33 4.21 7.84 9.97
CA GLY A 33 3.32 6.94 10.70
C GLY A 33 1.86 6.97 10.24
N GLU A 34 1.52 7.80 9.24
CA GLU A 34 0.17 7.87 8.70
C GLU A 34 -0.14 6.67 7.79
N PHE A 35 -1.39 6.19 7.83
CA PHE A 35 -1.92 5.23 6.87
C PHE A 35 -2.93 5.95 5.97
N VAL A 36 -2.60 6.13 4.69
CA VAL A 36 -3.43 6.80 3.68
C VAL A 36 -3.90 5.79 2.65
N SER A 37 -5.19 5.81 2.31
CA SER A 37 -5.70 5.05 1.17
C SER A 37 -6.03 5.95 -0.01
N ILE A 38 -5.77 5.45 -1.21
CA ILE A 38 -6.12 6.07 -2.48
C ILE A 38 -7.16 5.17 -3.16
N VAL A 39 -8.35 5.71 -3.38
CA VAL A 39 -9.45 4.99 -4.03
C VAL A 39 -9.84 5.68 -5.33
N GLY A 40 -10.47 4.96 -6.22
CA GLY A 40 -10.95 5.49 -7.49
C GLY A 40 -11.33 4.38 -8.47
N PRO A 41 -12.00 4.70 -9.59
CA PRO A 41 -12.44 3.73 -10.58
C PRO A 41 -11.31 2.86 -11.12
N SER A 42 -11.63 1.67 -11.62
CA SER A 42 -10.64 0.81 -12.27
C SER A 42 -10.01 1.52 -13.46
N GLY A 43 -8.68 1.42 -13.60
CA GLY A 43 -7.93 2.03 -14.69
C GLY A 43 -7.77 3.56 -14.61
N CYS A 44 -8.17 4.22 -13.52
CA CYS A 44 -8.01 5.68 -13.40
C CYS A 44 -6.55 6.15 -13.28
N GLY A 45 -5.63 5.30 -12.81
CA GLY A 45 -4.21 5.67 -12.66
C GLY A 45 -3.62 5.42 -11.26
N LYS A 46 -4.32 4.71 -10.36
CA LYS A 46 -3.86 4.44 -8.99
C LYS A 46 -2.48 3.77 -8.93
N SER A 47 -2.30 2.65 -9.63
CA SER A 47 -1.00 1.95 -9.68
C SER A 47 0.07 2.79 -10.39
N THR A 48 -0.31 3.61 -11.38
CA THR A 48 0.59 4.59 -12.00
C THR A 48 1.12 5.58 -10.95
N LEU A 49 0.24 6.11 -10.11
CA LEU A 49 0.63 7.02 -9.02
C LEU A 49 1.55 6.33 -8.01
N LEU A 50 1.24 5.09 -7.59
CA LEU A 50 2.15 4.33 -6.72
C LEU A 50 3.52 4.08 -7.37
N ASN A 51 3.56 3.75 -8.66
CA ASN A 51 4.81 3.56 -9.38
C ASN A 51 5.63 4.85 -9.48
N ILE A 52 4.99 6.01 -9.59
CA ILE A 52 5.67 7.31 -9.54
C ILE A 52 6.20 7.56 -8.13
N ILE A 53 5.39 7.35 -7.08
CA ILE A 53 5.82 7.52 -5.67
C ILE A 53 6.98 6.58 -5.34
N SER A 54 7.01 5.36 -5.89
CA SER A 54 8.12 4.43 -5.68
C SER A 54 9.41 4.78 -6.45
N GLY A 55 9.33 5.70 -7.42
CA GLY A 55 10.42 6.05 -8.32
C GLY A 55 10.67 5.03 -9.44
N LEU A 56 9.76 4.06 -9.64
CA LEU A 56 9.81 3.11 -10.76
C LEU A 56 9.48 3.76 -12.10
N ILE A 57 8.64 4.80 -12.07
CA ILE A 57 8.24 5.58 -13.26
C ILE A 57 8.49 7.05 -12.94
N LYS A 58 9.15 7.75 -13.85
CA LYS A 58 9.31 9.19 -13.75
C LYS A 58 8.01 9.88 -14.22
N PRO A 59 7.46 10.86 -13.46
CA PRO A 59 6.31 11.63 -13.92
C PRO A 59 6.68 12.51 -15.13
N SER A 60 5.68 12.91 -15.91
CA SER A 60 5.87 13.86 -17.02
C SER A 60 6.22 15.26 -16.52
N SER A 61 5.64 15.66 -15.37
CA SER A 61 6.02 16.87 -14.62
C SER A 61 5.64 16.72 -13.14
N GLY A 62 6.13 17.62 -12.30
CA GLY A 62 5.99 17.56 -10.85
C GLY A 62 7.12 16.78 -10.19
N GLU A 63 7.09 16.69 -8.89
CA GLU A 63 8.14 16.06 -8.08
C GLU A 63 7.57 15.31 -6.86
N ILE A 64 8.32 14.30 -6.42
CA ILE A 64 8.08 13.59 -5.16
C ILE A 64 9.22 13.95 -4.21
N LEU A 65 8.89 14.35 -2.98
CA LEU A 65 9.88 14.53 -1.93
C LEU A 65 9.68 13.49 -0.84
N ILE A 66 10.79 12.93 -0.35
CA ILE A 66 10.82 12.05 0.82
C ILE A 66 11.68 12.74 1.87
N ASP A 67 11.11 13.02 3.04
CA ASP A 67 11.78 13.79 4.11
C ASP A 67 12.34 15.12 3.60
N GLY A 68 11.60 15.81 2.74
CA GLY A 68 11.99 17.11 2.16
C GLY A 68 13.06 17.04 1.06
N GLN A 69 13.51 15.85 0.65
CA GLN A 69 14.49 15.67 -0.43
C GLN A 69 13.80 15.15 -1.69
N VAL A 70 14.07 15.77 -2.83
CA VAL A 70 13.53 15.32 -4.14
C VAL A 70 14.01 13.91 -4.43
N GLN A 71 13.07 13.04 -4.80
CA GLN A 71 13.35 11.66 -5.13
C GLN A 71 13.79 11.54 -6.59
N GLU A 72 15.01 11.09 -6.80
CA GLU A 72 15.54 10.73 -8.13
C GLU A 72 15.62 9.21 -8.28
N GLY A 73 14.57 8.60 -8.84
CA GLY A 73 14.48 7.15 -9.04
C GLY A 73 14.11 6.39 -7.76
N TYR A 74 14.48 5.10 -7.71
CA TYR A 74 14.13 4.22 -6.61
C TYR A 74 14.81 4.62 -5.28
N SER A 75 14.01 4.67 -4.20
CA SER A 75 14.49 4.96 -2.85
C SER A 75 14.49 3.71 -1.97
N ASN A 76 15.59 3.50 -1.23
CA ASN A 76 15.66 2.43 -0.22
C ASN A 76 14.71 2.64 0.97
N LYS A 77 14.20 3.86 1.16
CA LYS A 77 13.21 4.19 2.19
C LYS A 77 11.82 3.65 1.86
N ILE A 78 11.58 3.23 0.62
CA ILE A 78 10.29 2.74 0.15
C ILE A 78 10.31 1.23 -0.01
N GLY A 79 9.33 0.56 0.59
CA GLY A 79 8.99 -0.83 0.34
C GLY A 79 7.73 -0.90 -0.51
N TYR A 80 7.72 -1.72 -1.56
CA TYR A 80 6.58 -1.88 -2.45
C TYR A 80 6.02 -3.31 -2.34
N MET A 81 4.74 -3.41 -2.04
CA MET A 81 3.97 -4.65 -2.06
C MET A 81 3.01 -4.61 -3.24
N PHE A 82 3.24 -5.49 -4.20
CA PHE A 82 2.44 -5.59 -5.43
C PHE A 82 1.09 -6.28 -5.18
N GLN A 83 0.15 -6.11 -6.09
CA GLN A 83 -1.17 -6.72 -6.07
C GLN A 83 -1.13 -8.25 -5.91
N LYS A 84 -0.18 -8.92 -6.57
CA LYS A 84 0.14 -10.33 -6.33
C LYS A 84 1.31 -10.42 -5.37
N ASP A 85 1.36 -11.44 -4.55
CA ASP A 85 2.43 -11.64 -3.54
C ASP A 85 3.84 -11.70 -4.13
N GLN A 86 3.96 -12.06 -5.43
CA GLN A 86 5.24 -12.15 -6.17
C GLN A 86 6.31 -12.96 -5.40
N LEU A 87 5.88 -13.99 -4.68
CA LEU A 87 6.81 -14.92 -4.04
C LEU A 87 7.48 -15.80 -5.09
N PHE A 88 8.76 -16.07 -4.89
CA PHE A 88 9.49 -17.01 -5.73
C PHE A 88 9.10 -18.43 -5.34
N GLU A 89 8.38 -19.13 -6.21
CA GLU A 89 7.83 -20.47 -5.94
C GLU A 89 8.89 -21.54 -5.66
N TRP A 90 10.13 -21.32 -6.11
CA TRP A 90 11.28 -22.22 -5.90
C TRP A 90 12.11 -21.89 -4.66
N LEU A 91 11.74 -20.86 -3.91
CA LEU A 91 12.36 -20.47 -2.65
C LEU A 91 11.43 -20.77 -1.48
N THR A 92 12.01 -21.15 -0.35
CA THR A 92 11.27 -21.27 0.92
C THR A 92 10.79 -19.91 1.43
N VAL A 93 9.94 -19.92 2.45
CA VAL A 93 9.51 -18.68 3.15
C VAL A 93 10.71 -17.89 3.64
N LEU A 94 11.64 -18.54 4.35
CA LEU A 94 12.85 -17.88 4.87
C LEU A 94 13.70 -17.28 3.75
N GLU A 95 13.85 -18.00 2.66
CA GLU A 95 14.61 -17.53 1.49
C GLU A 95 13.93 -16.36 0.80
N ASN A 96 12.60 -16.41 0.61
CA ASN A 96 11.80 -15.32 0.07
C ASN A 96 11.94 -14.05 0.91
N VAL A 97 11.82 -14.15 2.23
CA VAL A 97 11.98 -13.00 3.14
C VAL A 97 13.40 -12.44 3.11
N SER A 98 14.39 -13.29 2.94
CA SER A 98 15.81 -12.92 2.99
C SER A 98 16.35 -12.36 1.68
N ILE A 99 15.66 -12.55 0.55
CA ILE A 99 16.24 -12.32 -0.79
C ILE A 99 16.68 -10.88 -1.01
N GLY A 100 15.89 -9.90 -0.57
CA GLY A 100 16.21 -8.48 -0.72
C GLY A 100 17.50 -8.10 0.02
N LEU A 101 17.69 -8.64 1.23
CA LEU A 101 18.90 -8.44 2.02
C LEU A 101 20.11 -9.13 1.39
N LYS A 102 19.92 -10.34 0.80
CA LYS A 102 20.99 -11.04 0.06
C LYS A 102 21.43 -10.24 -1.17
N ILE A 103 20.49 -9.72 -1.96
CA ILE A 103 20.79 -8.92 -3.16
C ILE A 103 21.56 -7.64 -2.78
N LYS A 104 21.14 -6.97 -1.69
CA LYS A 104 21.81 -5.76 -1.20
C LYS A 104 23.10 -6.04 -0.41
N LYS A 105 23.49 -7.30 -0.25
CA LYS A 105 24.65 -7.73 0.56
C LYS A 105 24.59 -7.23 2.02
N MET A 106 23.36 -7.15 2.58
CA MET A 106 23.08 -6.66 3.93
C MET A 106 22.78 -7.79 4.93
N MET A 107 23.06 -9.06 4.56
CA MET A 107 22.88 -10.20 5.46
C MET A 107 23.96 -10.20 6.53
N ASN A 108 23.56 -9.95 7.77
CA ASN A 108 24.38 -9.99 8.98
C ASN A 108 23.60 -10.63 10.13
N VAL A 109 24.14 -10.65 11.33
CA VAL A 109 23.48 -11.23 12.51
C VAL A 109 22.20 -10.48 12.84
N ASP A 110 22.21 -9.14 12.79
CA ASP A 110 21.06 -8.31 13.16
C ASP A 110 19.91 -8.50 12.17
N SER A 111 20.21 -8.55 10.86
CA SER A 111 19.19 -8.80 9.85
C SER A 111 18.58 -10.19 9.94
N LYS A 112 19.36 -11.22 10.31
CA LYS A 112 18.83 -12.57 10.59
C LYS A 112 17.92 -12.58 11.80
N ASN A 113 18.33 -11.94 12.89
CA ASN A 113 17.53 -11.81 14.11
C ASN A 113 16.22 -11.05 13.84
N LYS A 114 16.27 -10.00 13.01
CA LYS A 114 15.09 -9.26 12.57
C LYS A 114 14.13 -10.15 11.79
N ILE A 115 14.61 -10.90 10.81
CA ILE A 115 13.77 -11.84 10.04
C ILE A 115 13.12 -12.88 10.96
N GLU A 116 13.91 -13.47 11.86
CA GLU A 116 13.39 -14.46 12.83
C GLU A 116 12.31 -13.85 13.71
N ARG A 117 12.54 -12.64 14.26
CA ARG A 117 11.54 -11.90 15.03
C ARG A 117 10.27 -11.67 14.23
N LEU A 118 10.37 -11.17 12.99
CA LEU A 118 9.22 -10.92 12.12
C LEU A 118 8.44 -12.21 11.85
N LEU A 119 9.12 -13.29 11.48
CA LEU A 119 8.46 -14.58 11.22
C LEU A 119 7.77 -15.16 12.47
N LYS A 120 8.37 -15.00 13.66
CA LYS A 120 7.78 -15.44 14.93
C LYS A 120 6.57 -14.59 15.32
N ASN A 121 6.71 -13.26 15.28
CA ASN A 121 5.66 -12.33 15.67
C ASN A 121 4.38 -12.50 14.82
N TYR A 122 4.54 -12.93 13.58
CA TYR A 122 3.43 -13.05 12.64
C TYR A 122 3.06 -14.51 12.31
N ASN A 123 3.41 -15.45 13.22
CA ASN A 123 3.02 -16.88 13.18
C ASN A 123 3.43 -17.61 11.89
N LEU A 124 4.60 -17.27 11.36
CA LEU A 124 5.15 -17.90 10.13
C LEU A 124 6.46 -18.65 10.36
N TRP A 125 6.99 -18.65 11.60
CA TRP A 125 8.26 -19.31 11.89
C TRP A 125 8.25 -20.81 11.64
N GLU A 126 7.17 -21.49 12.02
CA GLU A 126 7.00 -22.95 11.81
C GLU A 126 6.93 -23.32 10.31
N PHE A 127 6.63 -22.33 9.46
CA PHE A 127 6.54 -22.48 8.01
C PHE A 127 7.77 -21.98 7.26
N LYS A 128 8.85 -21.62 7.95
CA LYS A 128 10.05 -20.99 7.35
C LYS A 128 10.69 -21.81 6.23
N ASP A 129 10.59 -23.16 6.32
CA ASP A 129 11.15 -24.10 5.37
C ASP A 129 10.13 -24.57 4.31
N HIS A 130 8.87 -24.06 4.36
CA HIS A 130 7.83 -24.34 3.37
C HIS A 130 7.99 -23.48 2.12
N TYR A 131 7.49 -24.00 1.00
CA TYR A 131 7.40 -23.29 -0.27
C TYR A 131 6.07 -22.54 -0.40
N PRO A 132 5.98 -21.46 -1.21
CA PRO A 132 4.75 -20.67 -1.38
C PRO A 132 3.51 -21.50 -1.71
N ARG A 133 3.62 -22.53 -2.53
CA ARG A 133 2.52 -23.47 -2.90
C ARG A 133 1.92 -24.22 -1.72
N GLN A 134 2.61 -24.29 -0.59
CA GLN A 134 2.17 -25.00 0.63
C GLN A 134 1.47 -24.06 1.62
N LEU A 135 1.36 -22.76 1.29
CA LEU A 135 0.80 -21.73 2.15
C LEU A 135 -0.62 -21.36 1.70
N SER A 136 -1.46 -20.94 2.66
CA SER A 136 -2.72 -20.29 2.35
C SER A 136 -2.50 -18.90 1.71
N GLY A 137 -3.51 -18.35 1.04
CA GLY A 137 -3.43 -17.00 0.44
C GLY A 137 -3.04 -15.92 1.46
N GLY A 138 -3.64 -15.95 2.65
CA GLY A 138 -3.30 -15.01 3.72
C GLY A 138 -1.87 -15.17 4.24
N MET A 139 -1.38 -16.42 4.36
CA MET A 139 0.04 -16.66 4.71
C MET A 139 0.98 -16.09 3.65
N ARG A 140 0.68 -16.29 2.36
CA ARG A 140 1.47 -15.75 1.25
C ARG A 140 1.54 -14.23 1.31
N GLN A 141 0.43 -13.54 1.58
CA GLN A 141 0.37 -12.07 1.73
C GLN A 141 1.24 -11.59 2.91
N ARG A 142 1.16 -12.27 4.06
CA ARG A 142 2.04 -11.96 5.20
C ARG A 142 3.51 -12.17 4.89
N VAL A 143 3.87 -13.24 4.20
CA VAL A 143 5.26 -13.49 3.76
C VAL A 143 5.74 -12.36 2.84
N ALA A 144 4.90 -11.91 1.90
CA ALA A 144 5.22 -10.81 0.99
C ALA A 144 5.44 -9.48 1.74
N LEU A 145 4.60 -9.20 2.74
CA LEU A 145 4.78 -8.03 3.60
C LEU A 145 6.07 -8.13 4.42
N ILE A 146 6.33 -9.28 5.07
CA ILE A 146 7.55 -9.49 5.87
C ILE A 146 8.80 -9.37 4.99
N ARG A 147 8.78 -9.91 3.76
CA ARG A 147 9.86 -9.72 2.78
C ARG A 147 10.16 -8.24 2.55
N THR A 148 9.13 -7.42 2.44
CA THR A 148 9.26 -5.98 2.26
C THR A 148 9.80 -5.32 3.53
N LEU A 149 9.25 -5.65 4.71
CA LEU A 149 9.67 -5.14 6.02
C LEU A 149 11.09 -5.56 6.42
N ALA A 150 11.58 -6.68 5.93
CA ALA A 150 12.94 -7.15 6.20
C ALA A 150 14.01 -6.13 5.75
N LEU A 151 13.70 -5.35 4.70
CA LEU A 151 14.57 -4.27 4.19
C LEU A 151 14.50 -2.97 5.01
N ASP A 152 13.64 -2.93 6.03
CA ASP A 152 13.43 -1.78 6.91
C ASP A 152 13.01 -0.48 6.21
N PRO A 153 12.04 -0.51 5.32
CA PRO A 153 11.57 0.71 4.70
C PRO A 153 10.90 1.62 5.74
N GLU A 154 10.90 2.93 5.47
CA GLU A 154 10.18 3.92 6.27
C GLU A 154 8.74 4.09 5.78
N VAL A 155 8.52 3.82 4.49
CA VAL A 155 7.24 3.93 3.80
C VAL A 155 6.91 2.61 3.11
N LEU A 156 5.67 2.17 3.25
CA LEU A 156 5.10 1.02 2.54
C LEU A 156 4.10 1.48 1.49
N LEU A 157 4.28 1.05 0.27
CA LEU A 157 3.33 1.20 -0.82
C LEU A 157 2.63 -0.14 -1.05
N LEU A 158 1.30 -0.16 -0.95
CA LEU A 158 0.48 -1.36 -1.04
C LEU A 158 -0.47 -1.23 -2.24
N ASP A 159 -0.24 -2.02 -3.28
CA ASP A 159 -1.07 -2.00 -4.50
C ASP A 159 -2.11 -3.14 -4.44
N GLU A 160 -3.35 -2.81 -4.10
CA GLU A 160 -4.48 -3.75 -3.97
C GLU A 160 -4.12 -5.04 -3.20
N PRO A 161 -3.56 -4.94 -1.98
CA PRO A 161 -2.90 -6.06 -1.31
C PRO A 161 -3.83 -7.25 -0.99
N PHE A 162 -5.15 -7.05 -1.00
CA PHE A 162 -6.12 -8.07 -0.61
C PHE A 162 -7.01 -8.56 -1.76
N SER A 163 -6.82 -8.06 -2.98
CA SER A 163 -7.71 -8.32 -4.11
C SER A 163 -7.80 -9.79 -4.53
N ALA A 164 -6.75 -10.59 -4.26
CA ALA A 164 -6.69 -12.01 -4.59
C ALA A 164 -7.29 -12.94 -3.51
N LEU A 165 -7.79 -12.39 -2.39
CA LEU A 165 -8.31 -13.17 -1.26
C LEU A 165 -9.84 -13.23 -1.30
N ASP A 166 -10.39 -14.37 -0.86
CA ASP A 166 -11.82 -14.49 -0.56
C ASP A 166 -12.23 -13.53 0.58
N TYR A 167 -13.52 -13.25 0.69
CA TYR A 167 -14.03 -12.25 1.62
C TYR A 167 -13.65 -12.50 3.09
N GLN A 168 -13.79 -13.75 3.57
CA GLN A 168 -13.50 -14.09 4.97
C GLN A 168 -12.02 -13.96 5.30
N THR A 169 -11.17 -14.51 4.43
CA THR A 169 -9.71 -14.41 4.55
C THR A 169 -9.25 -12.96 4.48
N ARG A 170 -9.86 -12.15 3.61
CA ARG A 170 -9.57 -10.73 3.45
C ARG A 170 -9.78 -9.93 4.74
N LEU A 171 -10.90 -10.17 5.45
CA LEU A 171 -11.18 -9.49 6.73
C LEU A 171 -10.07 -9.77 7.76
N ASN A 172 -9.71 -11.03 7.93
CA ASN A 172 -8.70 -11.42 8.92
C ASN A 172 -7.30 -10.89 8.54
N VAL A 173 -6.93 -11.05 7.27
CA VAL A 173 -5.60 -10.63 6.77
C VAL A 173 -5.46 -9.11 6.79
N SER A 174 -6.53 -8.35 6.54
CA SER A 174 -6.48 -6.88 6.64
C SER A 174 -6.21 -6.42 8.06
N ASP A 175 -6.84 -7.04 9.08
CA ASP A 175 -6.56 -6.79 10.49
C ASP A 175 -5.10 -7.09 10.83
N GLU A 176 -4.63 -8.29 10.46
CA GLU A 176 -3.26 -8.71 10.73
C GLU A 176 -2.22 -7.78 10.08
N ILE A 177 -2.40 -7.43 8.81
CA ILE A 177 -1.49 -6.54 8.08
C ILE A 177 -1.49 -5.13 8.67
N TYR A 178 -2.66 -4.61 9.04
CA TYR A 178 -2.76 -3.31 9.71
C TYR A 178 -1.98 -3.29 11.04
N GLU A 179 -2.16 -4.30 11.89
CA GLU A 179 -1.43 -4.44 13.15
C GLU A 179 0.08 -4.55 12.94
N ILE A 180 0.51 -5.27 11.89
CA ILE A 180 1.93 -5.37 11.52
C ILE A 180 2.50 -3.98 11.19
N ILE A 181 1.83 -3.24 10.30
CA ILE A 181 2.29 -1.93 9.83
C ILE A 181 2.35 -0.94 11.00
N LYS A 182 1.31 -0.95 11.86
CA LYS A 182 1.20 -0.10 13.04
C LYS A 182 2.27 -0.41 14.08
N SER A 183 2.48 -1.69 14.42
CA SER A 183 3.47 -2.12 15.42
C SER A 183 4.91 -1.86 14.98
N GLU A 184 5.20 -1.92 13.68
CA GLU A 184 6.51 -1.57 13.12
C GLU A 184 6.67 -0.05 12.88
N GLY A 185 5.66 0.76 13.22
CA GLY A 185 5.70 2.24 13.14
C GLY A 185 5.89 2.78 11.72
N LYS A 186 5.38 2.08 10.71
CA LYS A 186 5.60 2.43 9.31
C LYS A 186 4.54 3.39 8.78
N THR A 187 4.94 4.27 7.87
CA THR A 187 4.01 5.06 7.04
C THR A 187 3.50 4.17 5.91
N ALA A 188 2.22 4.23 5.60
CA ALA A 188 1.65 3.41 4.52
C ALA A 188 0.78 4.20 3.56
N ILE A 189 0.93 3.92 2.26
CA ILE A 189 0.03 4.37 1.20
C ILE A 189 -0.53 3.13 0.53
N MET A 190 -1.83 2.94 0.62
CA MET A 190 -2.54 1.80 0.02
C MET A 190 -3.41 2.28 -1.14
N VAL A 191 -3.34 1.58 -2.24
CA VAL A 191 -4.30 1.69 -3.34
C VAL A 191 -5.27 0.53 -3.25
N THR A 192 -6.56 0.82 -3.30
CA THR A 192 -7.61 -0.19 -3.33
C THR A 192 -8.83 0.32 -4.11
N HIS A 193 -9.64 -0.60 -4.61
CA HIS A 193 -10.97 -0.31 -5.14
C HIS A 193 -12.08 -0.65 -4.11
N ASP A 194 -11.72 -1.25 -2.97
CA ASP A 194 -12.65 -1.57 -1.88
C ASP A 194 -12.70 -0.41 -0.87
N ILE A 195 -13.85 0.28 -0.85
CA ILE A 195 -14.09 1.40 0.07
C ILE A 195 -14.04 0.93 1.53
N SER A 196 -14.47 -0.31 1.79
CA SER A 196 -14.48 -0.84 3.16
C SER A 196 -13.07 -1.02 3.70
N GLU A 197 -12.12 -1.46 2.87
CA GLU A 197 -10.70 -1.52 3.22
C GLU A 197 -10.16 -0.12 3.50
N ALA A 198 -10.41 0.83 2.57
CA ALA A 198 -9.93 2.20 2.70
C ALA A 198 -10.43 2.86 4.00
N VAL A 199 -11.72 2.77 4.31
CA VAL A 199 -12.30 3.37 5.52
C VAL A 199 -11.81 2.69 6.79
N SER A 200 -11.65 1.37 6.79
CA SER A 200 -11.30 0.63 8.01
C SER A 200 -9.82 0.71 8.39
N MET A 201 -8.93 0.93 7.42
CA MET A 201 -7.48 0.89 7.64
C MET A 201 -6.81 2.26 7.68
N SER A 202 -7.47 3.31 7.18
CA SER A 202 -6.78 4.59 6.94
C SER A 202 -7.24 5.68 7.89
N SER A 203 -6.34 6.59 8.22
CA SER A 203 -6.67 7.88 8.85
C SER A 203 -7.20 8.89 7.82
N ARG A 204 -6.89 8.68 6.53
CA ARG A 204 -7.28 9.58 5.45
C ARG A 204 -7.45 8.82 4.15
N VAL A 205 -8.51 9.15 3.41
CA VAL A 205 -8.82 8.57 2.10
C VAL A 205 -8.79 9.65 1.03
N ILE A 206 -8.02 9.41 -0.03
CA ILE A 206 -7.92 10.27 -1.21
C ILE A 206 -8.74 9.63 -2.33
N VAL A 207 -9.75 10.36 -2.82
CA VAL A 207 -10.63 9.89 -3.88
C VAL A 207 -10.19 10.47 -5.22
N LEU A 208 -9.86 9.60 -6.18
CA LEU A 208 -9.49 9.98 -7.53
C LEU A 208 -10.68 9.90 -8.49
N SER A 209 -10.69 10.78 -9.49
CA SER A 209 -11.65 10.77 -10.60
C SER A 209 -11.36 9.63 -11.59
N LYS A 210 -12.24 9.47 -12.60
CA LYS A 210 -11.93 8.76 -13.86
C LYS A 210 -10.76 9.47 -14.56
N ARG A 211 -10.15 8.76 -15.51
CA ARG A 211 -9.02 9.28 -16.33
C ARG A 211 -9.46 10.48 -17.19
N PRO A 212 -8.67 11.55 -17.23
CA PRO A 212 -7.45 11.80 -16.45
C PRO A 212 -7.75 11.95 -14.95
N ALA A 213 -7.01 11.21 -14.12
CA ALA A 213 -7.25 11.25 -12.68
C ALA A 213 -6.81 12.59 -12.08
N ILE A 214 -7.73 13.18 -11.33
CA ILE A 214 -7.51 14.30 -10.44
C ILE A 214 -7.96 13.91 -9.02
N ILE A 215 -7.51 14.60 -8.01
CA ILE A 215 -8.05 14.44 -6.65
C ILE A 215 -9.42 15.10 -6.60
N LYS A 216 -10.48 14.30 -6.42
CA LYS A 216 -11.86 14.79 -6.24
C LYS A 216 -12.07 15.28 -4.82
N LYS A 217 -11.60 14.49 -3.84
CA LYS A 217 -11.81 14.78 -2.43
C LYS A 217 -10.76 14.07 -1.56
N ILE A 218 -10.42 14.70 -0.45
CA ILE A 218 -9.65 14.09 0.64
C ILE A 218 -10.57 14.03 1.85
N ILE A 219 -10.72 12.85 2.46
CA ILE A 219 -11.64 12.60 3.58
C ILE A 219 -10.82 12.10 4.76
N ASN A 220 -10.85 12.82 5.88
CA ASN A 220 -10.26 12.39 7.13
C ASN A 220 -11.19 11.36 7.81
N ILE A 221 -10.62 10.28 8.30
CA ILE A 221 -11.34 9.18 8.96
C ILE A 221 -11.00 9.20 10.45
N GLU A 222 -11.99 9.48 11.28
CA GLU A 222 -11.83 9.56 12.73
C GLU A 222 -12.94 8.80 13.45
N PHE A 223 -12.58 7.69 14.09
CA PHE A 223 -13.53 6.88 14.82
C PHE A 223 -13.67 7.27 16.29
N ASN A 224 -12.84 8.18 16.83
CA ASN A 224 -12.84 8.64 18.22
C ASN A 224 -12.80 7.47 19.24
N CYS A 225 -12.12 6.40 18.91
CA CYS A 225 -11.93 5.23 19.75
C CYS A 225 -10.47 4.77 19.65
N ASP A 226 -9.86 4.47 20.79
CA ASP A 226 -8.49 3.96 20.81
C ASP A 226 -8.43 2.47 20.39
N ASN A 227 -7.38 2.11 19.67
CA ASN A 227 -7.05 0.72 19.33
C ASN A 227 -8.14 -0.07 18.56
N LEU A 228 -8.86 0.59 17.67
CA LEU A 228 -9.78 -0.11 16.76
C LEU A 228 -8.98 -0.88 15.70
N THR A 229 -9.30 -2.17 15.56
CA THR A 229 -8.84 -2.94 14.39
C THR A 229 -9.73 -2.64 13.19
N PRO A 230 -9.27 -2.87 11.94
CA PRO A 230 -10.09 -2.70 10.75
C PRO A 230 -11.44 -3.41 10.81
N LEU A 231 -11.50 -4.60 11.41
CA LEU A 231 -12.75 -5.33 11.61
C LEU A 231 -13.72 -4.57 12.52
N LYS A 232 -13.23 -4.08 13.67
CA LYS A 232 -14.04 -3.30 14.63
C LYS A 232 -14.46 -1.94 14.05
N CYS A 233 -13.62 -1.31 13.21
CA CYS A 233 -13.98 -0.07 12.53
C CYS A 233 -15.25 -0.25 11.69
N ARG A 234 -15.44 -1.42 11.05
CA ARG A 234 -16.62 -1.72 10.21
C ARG A 234 -17.94 -1.79 10.99
N GLU A 235 -17.87 -2.06 12.30
CA GLU A 235 -19.03 -2.10 13.19
C GLU A 235 -19.39 -0.71 13.76
N HIS A 236 -18.51 0.27 13.60
CA HIS A 236 -18.69 1.61 14.16
C HIS A 236 -19.73 2.42 13.36
N ASN A 237 -20.60 3.20 14.07
CA ASN A 237 -21.69 3.99 13.44
C ASN A 237 -21.20 4.94 12.34
N LYS A 238 -20.00 5.55 12.53
CA LYS A 238 -19.40 6.48 11.56
C LYS A 238 -18.90 5.76 10.29
N PHE A 239 -18.66 4.45 10.34
CA PHE A 239 -18.17 3.71 9.17
C PHE A 239 -19.06 3.89 7.96
N ARG A 240 -20.38 3.73 8.15
CA ARG A 240 -21.36 3.87 7.07
C ARG A 240 -21.42 5.30 6.51
N ILE A 241 -21.16 6.31 7.35
CA ILE A 241 -21.12 7.71 6.92
C ILE A 241 -19.95 7.92 5.96
N TYR A 242 -18.73 7.54 6.38
CA TYR A 242 -17.53 7.63 5.54
C TYR A 242 -17.63 6.80 4.27
N PHE A 243 -18.14 5.56 4.39
CA PHE A 243 -18.37 4.70 3.24
C PHE A 243 -19.28 5.39 2.20
N ASN A 244 -20.41 5.92 2.64
CA ASN A 244 -21.37 6.58 1.74
C ASN A 244 -20.78 7.87 1.13
N ASP A 245 -20.00 8.63 1.87
CA ASP A 245 -19.35 9.84 1.37
C ASP A 245 -18.33 9.50 0.26
N ILE A 246 -17.51 8.48 0.48
CA ILE A 246 -16.54 8.02 -0.52
C ILE A 246 -17.28 7.42 -1.72
N TRP A 247 -18.32 6.61 -1.48
CA TRP A 247 -19.12 6.01 -2.53
C TRP A 247 -19.71 7.07 -3.46
N LYS A 248 -20.31 8.14 -2.93
CA LYS A 248 -20.84 9.25 -3.71
C LYS A 248 -19.81 9.92 -4.59
N GLU A 249 -18.58 10.09 -4.07
CA GLU A 249 -17.49 10.70 -4.82
C GLU A 249 -16.89 9.77 -5.88
N MET A 250 -16.82 8.47 -5.59
CA MET A 250 -16.43 7.46 -6.57
C MET A 250 -17.50 7.24 -7.63
N ASP A 251 -18.76 7.60 -7.26
CA ASP A 251 -19.90 7.28 -8.08
C ASP A 251 -19.69 7.91 -9.47
N TYR A 252 -19.59 7.13 -10.32
CA TYR A 252 -20.57 6.54 -11.21
C TYR A 252 -21.64 7.57 -11.64
N GLY A 253 -21.68 8.77 -11.03
CA GLY A 253 -22.63 9.86 -11.23
C GLY A 253 -22.45 10.70 -12.51
N ASP A 254 -21.75 10.22 -13.53
CA ASP A 254 -21.71 10.82 -14.87
C ASP A 254 -22.50 9.96 -15.88
N ASN A 255 -23.68 9.53 -15.50
CA ASN A 255 -24.75 9.22 -16.44
C ASN A 255 -25.69 10.44 -16.52
N LYS A 256 -25.23 11.52 -17.16
CA LYS A 256 -26.07 12.51 -17.82
C LYS A 256 -25.44 12.93 -19.13
#